data_1ae004d777a21622d80a7c58e4317f15
#
_entry.id   1ae004d777a21622d80a7c58e4317f15
#
_cell.length_a   1.000
_cell.length_b   1.000
_cell.length_c   1.000
_cell.angle_alpha   90.00
_cell.angle_beta   90.00
_cell.angle_gamma   90.00
#
_symmetry.space_group_name_H-M   'P 1'
#
loop_
_entity.id
_entity.type
_entity.pdbx_description
1 polymer ?
#
loop_
_entity_poly.entity_id
_entity_poly.type
_entity_poly.pdbx_seq_one_letter_code
_entity_poly.pdbx_strand_id
1 'polypeptide(L)'
;GMAVNGVSALHSDILRRDVFRDACGMEPDKFKNVTNGVDHRRWISQINPGLDGLIRDCIGEGYLTHAGCLSGLDRFAGDKAVLDRLEAIKHNNKLAFARWAKGQQGVTLNTDAIFNVQVKRLHEYKRQLLNVLHIISLYQQLQDDPDMDFRPQTFLFGAKAAPGYAVAKRIIRLINSLADQINSDPICRDKLQVVFLENYRVSMAEMLMPASEVSQQISTAGKEASGTGNM
;
A
#
# COMPACT_ATOMS: atom_id res chain seq x y z
N GLY A 1 22.80 23.99 9.08
CA GLY A 1 21.42 24.45 8.90
C GLY A 1 20.84 25.05 10.18
N MET A 2 19.74 25.78 10.07
CA MET A 2 19.09 26.44 11.21
C MET A 2 18.32 25.45 12.09
N ALA A 3 17.82 24.35 11.53
CA ALA A 3 17.12 23.32 12.27
C ALA A 3 17.35 21.93 11.64
N VAL A 4 17.22 20.90 12.46
CA VAL A 4 17.13 19.49 12.07
C VAL A 4 15.72 19.04 12.38
N ASN A 5 14.95 18.63 11.39
CA ASN A 5 13.55 18.27 11.56
C ASN A 5 13.32 16.76 11.41
N GLY A 6 12.69 16.16 12.41
CA GLY A 6 12.09 14.83 12.29
C GLY A 6 10.67 14.92 11.75
N VAL A 7 10.26 13.95 10.94
CA VAL A 7 8.94 13.92 10.27
C VAL A 7 7.89 13.10 11.02
N SER A 8 8.21 12.62 12.21
CA SER A 8 7.33 12.02 13.21
C SER A 8 8.02 12.07 14.58
N ALA A 9 7.27 11.84 15.66
CA ALA A 9 7.84 11.74 17.00
C ALA A 9 8.94 10.67 17.05
N LEU A 10 8.66 9.46 16.57
CA LEU A 10 9.61 8.35 16.51
C LEU A 10 10.88 8.73 15.70
N HIS A 11 10.73 9.34 14.52
CA HIS A 11 11.88 9.76 13.70
C HIS A 11 12.70 10.84 14.40
N SER A 12 12.05 11.79 15.07
CA SER A 12 12.72 12.84 15.85
C SER A 12 13.53 12.27 17.00
N ASP A 13 13.01 11.26 17.69
CA ASP A 13 13.71 10.56 18.75
C ASP A 13 14.93 9.79 18.24
N ILE A 14 14.81 9.08 17.13
CA ILE A 14 15.93 8.41 16.47
C ILE A 14 17.01 9.41 16.06
N LEU A 15 16.63 10.56 15.48
CA LEU A 15 17.59 11.61 15.13
C LEU A 15 18.37 12.13 16.34
N ARG A 16 17.70 12.32 17.48
CA ARG A 16 18.31 12.83 18.70
C ARG A 16 19.20 11.80 19.41
N ARG A 17 18.74 10.55 19.50
CA ARG A 17 19.42 9.53 20.31
C ARG A 17 20.51 8.78 19.56
N ASP A 18 20.31 8.56 18.24
CA ASP A 18 21.16 7.65 17.47
C ASP A 18 21.95 8.41 16.40
N VAL A 19 21.27 9.10 15.47
CA VAL A 19 21.91 9.65 14.27
C VAL A 19 22.76 10.89 14.56
N PHE A 20 22.25 11.80 15.38
CA PHE A 20 22.88 13.08 15.69
C PHE A 20 23.04 13.29 17.23
N ARG A 21 23.31 12.23 17.96
CA ARG A 21 23.39 12.24 19.42
C ARG A 21 24.30 13.36 19.95
N ASP A 22 25.53 13.44 19.44
CA ASP A 22 26.52 14.40 19.90
C ASP A 22 26.12 15.84 19.53
N ALA A 23 25.66 16.04 18.29
CA ALA A 23 25.17 17.36 17.86
C ALA A 23 23.94 17.79 18.64
N CYS A 24 23.06 16.86 19.01
CA CYS A 24 21.89 17.13 19.85
C CYS A 24 22.30 17.52 21.28
N GLY A 25 23.36 16.91 21.80
CA GLY A 25 23.93 17.29 23.12
C GLY A 25 24.50 18.71 23.12
N MET A 26 25.02 19.18 22.00
CA MET A 26 25.59 20.55 21.87
C MET A 26 24.50 21.60 21.61
N GLU A 27 23.52 21.30 20.76
CA GLU A 27 22.47 22.25 20.33
C GLU A 27 21.08 21.56 20.34
N PRO A 28 20.50 21.22 21.51
CA PRO A 28 19.25 20.46 21.59
C PRO A 28 18.05 21.18 20.95
N ASP A 29 18.01 22.50 21.05
CA ASP A 29 16.94 23.34 20.51
C ASP A 29 16.88 23.38 19.00
N LYS A 30 17.93 22.93 18.32
CA LYS A 30 18.00 22.80 16.88
C LYS A 30 17.14 21.65 16.33
N PHE A 31 16.86 20.64 17.19
CA PHE A 31 16.14 19.44 16.82
C PHE A 31 14.62 19.62 17.04
N LYS A 32 13.90 19.74 15.93
CA LYS A 32 12.45 19.96 15.92
C LYS A 32 11.71 18.70 15.46
N ASN A 33 10.41 18.67 15.71
CA ASN A 33 9.51 17.68 15.14
C ASN A 33 8.36 18.39 14.44
N VAL A 34 8.18 18.07 13.15
CA VAL A 34 6.98 18.41 12.40
C VAL A 34 6.50 17.12 11.73
N THR A 35 5.48 16.52 12.33
CA THR A 35 4.91 15.26 11.83
C THR A 35 4.29 15.46 10.45
N ASN A 36 4.55 14.54 9.54
CA ASN A 36 3.88 14.50 8.24
C ASN A 36 2.36 14.44 8.43
N GLY A 37 1.65 15.21 7.61
CA GLY A 37 0.20 15.16 7.56
C GLY A 37 -0.31 14.15 6.53
N VAL A 38 -1.64 14.00 6.51
CA VAL A 38 -2.38 13.25 5.49
C VAL A 38 -3.14 14.25 4.63
N ASP A 39 -2.98 14.17 3.32
CA ASP A 39 -3.77 14.96 2.37
C ASP A 39 -5.02 14.17 1.95
N HIS A 40 -6.05 14.20 2.77
CA HIS A 40 -7.30 13.49 2.51
C HIS A 40 -8.03 14.03 1.27
N ARG A 41 -7.84 15.30 0.90
CA ARG A 41 -8.40 15.87 -0.33
C ARG A 41 -7.81 15.19 -1.55
N ARG A 42 -6.49 15.02 -1.60
CA ARG A 42 -5.84 14.30 -2.69
C ARG A 42 -6.21 12.82 -2.67
N TRP A 43 -6.04 12.16 -1.53
CA TRP A 43 -6.13 10.70 -1.42
C TRP A 43 -7.56 10.14 -1.30
N ILE A 44 -8.58 11.00 -1.10
CA ILE A 44 -9.98 10.61 -1.14
C ILE A 44 -10.69 11.30 -2.31
N SER A 45 -10.73 12.64 -2.32
CA SER A 45 -11.56 13.39 -3.27
C SER A 45 -10.95 13.39 -4.68
N GLN A 46 -9.68 13.80 -4.81
CA GLN A 46 -9.08 14.01 -6.12
C GLN A 46 -8.87 12.70 -6.90
N ILE A 47 -8.38 11.65 -6.24
CA ILE A 47 -8.01 10.40 -6.93
C ILE A 47 -9.15 9.37 -6.99
N ASN A 48 -10.23 9.58 -6.23
CA ASN A 48 -11.37 8.67 -6.17
C ASN A 48 -12.70 9.44 -6.23
N PRO A 49 -13.04 10.03 -7.39
CA PRO A 49 -14.26 10.84 -7.54
C PRO A 49 -15.55 10.08 -7.20
N GLY A 50 -15.58 8.77 -7.42
CA GLY A 50 -16.72 7.94 -7.04
C GLY A 50 -16.92 7.90 -5.53
N LEU A 51 -15.83 7.71 -4.76
CA LEU A 51 -15.87 7.74 -3.30
C LEU A 51 -16.20 9.16 -2.76
N ASP A 52 -15.60 10.19 -3.36
CA ASP A 52 -15.92 11.59 -3.04
C ASP A 52 -17.42 11.86 -3.19
N GLY A 53 -18.02 11.47 -4.30
CA GLY A 53 -19.47 11.62 -4.53
C GLY A 53 -20.31 10.88 -3.50
N LEU A 54 -19.95 9.63 -3.17
CA LEU A 54 -20.65 8.86 -2.12
C LEU A 54 -20.56 9.55 -0.76
N ILE A 55 -19.37 10.04 -0.37
CA ILE A 55 -19.17 10.74 0.91
C ILE A 55 -20.00 12.02 0.95
N ARG A 56 -20.02 12.81 -0.13
CA ARG A 56 -20.81 14.04 -0.21
C ARG A 56 -22.31 13.79 -0.07
N ASP A 57 -22.82 12.73 -0.70
CA ASP A 57 -24.21 12.33 -0.58
C ASP A 57 -24.58 11.91 0.85
N CYS A 58 -23.66 11.26 1.56
CA CYS A 58 -23.88 10.77 2.92
C CYS A 58 -23.74 11.85 3.99
N ILE A 59 -22.69 12.67 3.92
CA ILE A 59 -22.31 13.58 5.02
C ILE A 59 -21.99 15.02 4.57
N GLY A 60 -22.14 15.34 3.28
CA GLY A 60 -21.85 16.67 2.73
C GLY A 60 -20.35 16.92 2.52
N GLU A 61 -20.01 18.14 2.13
CA GLU A 61 -18.66 18.55 1.73
C GLU A 61 -17.72 18.93 2.89
N GLY A 62 -18.24 19.01 4.11
CA GLY A 62 -17.49 19.49 5.28
C GLY A 62 -16.18 18.75 5.55
N TYR A 63 -16.09 17.49 5.13
CA TYR A 63 -14.87 16.68 5.30
C TYR A 63 -13.68 17.23 4.52
N LEU A 64 -13.88 17.98 3.44
CA LEU A 64 -12.78 18.58 2.65
C LEU A 64 -11.96 19.60 3.46
N THR A 65 -12.58 20.25 4.42
CA THR A 65 -11.92 21.21 5.32
C THR A 65 -11.63 20.61 6.70
N HIS A 66 -12.46 19.69 7.17
CA HIS A 66 -12.37 19.05 8.47
C HIS A 66 -12.48 17.52 8.33
N ALA A 67 -11.36 16.82 8.18
CA ALA A 67 -11.33 15.38 7.99
C ALA A 67 -12.10 14.60 9.08
N GLY A 68 -12.22 15.16 10.30
CA GLY A 68 -13.01 14.56 11.39
C GLY A 68 -14.50 14.35 11.05
N CYS A 69 -15.04 15.08 10.08
CA CYS A 69 -16.40 14.87 9.60
C CYS A 69 -16.62 13.47 8.99
N LEU A 70 -15.54 12.79 8.55
CA LEU A 70 -15.62 11.42 8.02
C LEU A 70 -16.20 10.42 9.03
N SER A 71 -16.08 10.67 10.34
CA SER A 71 -16.72 9.83 11.36
C SER A 71 -18.26 9.77 11.21
N GLY A 72 -18.87 10.76 10.55
CA GLY A 72 -20.29 10.73 10.22
C GLY A 72 -20.71 9.59 9.28
N LEU A 73 -19.76 8.90 8.64
CA LEU A 73 -20.03 7.71 7.83
C LEU A 73 -20.38 6.49 8.67
N ASP A 74 -20.02 6.44 9.95
CA ASP A 74 -20.27 5.30 10.84
C ASP A 74 -21.76 4.92 10.89
N ARG A 75 -22.67 5.91 10.79
CA ARG A 75 -24.13 5.70 10.75
C ARG A 75 -24.61 4.91 9.53
N PHE A 76 -23.80 4.82 8.47
CA PHE A 76 -24.11 4.10 7.24
C PHE A 76 -23.45 2.71 7.16
N ALA A 77 -22.73 2.26 8.21
CA ALA A 77 -22.03 0.99 8.21
C ALA A 77 -22.91 -0.24 7.95
N GLY A 78 -24.23 -0.14 8.25
CA GLY A 78 -25.22 -1.17 7.94
C GLY A 78 -26.16 -0.82 6.77
N ASP A 79 -25.99 0.33 6.11
CA ASP A 79 -26.84 0.74 4.99
C ASP A 79 -26.45 0.00 3.71
N LYS A 80 -27.31 -0.95 3.30
CA LYS A 80 -27.06 -1.79 2.13
C LYS A 80 -26.86 -0.97 0.85
N ALA A 81 -27.61 0.10 0.64
CA ALA A 81 -27.48 0.90 -0.58
C ALA A 81 -26.13 1.63 -0.66
N VAL A 82 -25.64 2.11 0.50
CA VAL A 82 -24.32 2.73 0.60
C VAL A 82 -23.22 1.70 0.40
N LEU A 83 -23.34 0.51 0.98
CA LEU A 83 -22.38 -0.60 0.82
C LEU A 83 -22.32 -1.08 -0.63
N ASP A 84 -23.46 -1.30 -1.29
CA ASP A 84 -23.52 -1.71 -2.70
C ASP A 84 -22.85 -0.66 -3.62
N ARG A 85 -23.05 0.64 -3.33
CA ARG A 85 -22.37 1.73 -4.05
C ARG A 85 -20.87 1.73 -3.81
N LEU A 86 -20.43 1.49 -2.58
CA LEU A 86 -19.00 1.40 -2.22
C LEU A 86 -18.32 0.24 -2.95
N GLU A 87 -18.97 -0.92 -3.02
CA GLU A 87 -18.49 -2.09 -3.75
C GLU A 87 -18.35 -1.78 -5.25
N ALA A 88 -19.37 -1.17 -5.87
CA ALA A 88 -19.34 -0.76 -7.27
C ALA A 88 -18.19 0.24 -7.55
N ILE A 89 -17.97 1.23 -6.66
CA ILE A 89 -16.85 2.18 -6.77
C ILE A 89 -15.51 1.44 -6.72
N LYS A 90 -15.33 0.53 -5.77
CA LYS A 90 -14.12 -0.29 -5.63
C LYS A 90 -13.88 -1.11 -6.89
N HIS A 91 -14.88 -1.81 -7.38
CA HIS A 91 -14.78 -2.61 -8.60
C HIS A 91 -14.39 -1.75 -9.83
N ASN A 92 -15.00 -0.59 -10.00
CA ASN A 92 -14.65 0.34 -11.08
C ASN A 92 -13.20 0.83 -11.00
N ASN A 93 -12.71 1.11 -9.80
CA ASN A 93 -11.30 1.47 -9.57
C ASN A 93 -10.34 0.32 -9.95
N LYS A 94 -10.71 -0.93 -9.62
CA LYS A 94 -9.94 -2.13 -10.00
C LYS A 94 -9.91 -2.31 -11.52
N LEU A 95 -11.06 -2.14 -12.20
CA LEU A 95 -11.13 -2.18 -13.66
C LEU A 95 -10.27 -1.10 -14.31
N ALA A 96 -10.28 0.12 -13.76
CA ALA A 96 -9.47 1.22 -14.27
C ALA A 96 -7.97 0.92 -14.11
N PHE A 97 -7.55 0.44 -12.93
CA PHE A 97 -6.17 0.05 -12.68
C PHE A 97 -5.74 -1.14 -13.54
N ALA A 98 -6.57 -2.16 -13.70
CA ALA A 98 -6.29 -3.33 -14.55
C ALA A 98 -6.09 -2.94 -16.01
N ARG A 99 -6.91 -2.03 -16.56
CA ARG A 99 -6.72 -1.49 -17.92
C ARG A 99 -5.40 -0.74 -18.05
N TRP A 100 -5.05 0.07 -17.08
CA TRP A 100 -3.77 0.78 -17.03
C TRP A 100 -2.59 -0.20 -16.98
N ALA A 101 -2.62 -1.20 -16.09
CA ALA A 101 -1.58 -2.22 -15.95
C ALA A 101 -1.38 -3.00 -17.25
N LYS A 102 -2.48 -3.38 -17.92
CA LYS A 102 -2.44 -4.03 -19.24
C LYS A 102 -1.78 -3.16 -20.31
N GLY A 103 -2.17 -1.88 -20.39
CA GLY A 103 -1.67 -0.97 -21.41
C GLY A 103 -0.23 -0.52 -21.19
N GLN A 104 0.19 -0.34 -19.94
CA GLN A 104 1.51 0.22 -19.62
C GLN A 104 2.57 -0.85 -19.30
N GLN A 105 2.18 -2.02 -18.83
CA GLN A 105 3.11 -3.05 -18.33
C GLN A 105 2.81 -4.44 -18.93
N GLY A 106 1.80 -4.57 -19.77
CA GLY A 106 1.42 -5.86 -20.39
C GLY A 106 0.79 -6.87 -19.41
N VAL A 107 0.50 -6.46 -18.17
CA VAL A 107 0.00 -7.34 -17.12
C VAL A 107 -1.52 -7.41 -17.15
N THR A 108 -2.07 -8.62 -17.18
CA THR A 108 -3.52 -8.85 -17.01
C THR A 108 -3.79 -9.18 -15.54
N LEU A 109 -4.74 -8.47 -14.93
CA LEU A 109 -5.13 -8.66 -13.53
C LEU A 109 -6.53 -9.25 -13.44
N ASN A 110 -6.73 -10.19 -12.50
CA ASN A 110 -8.05 -10.67 -12.13
C ASN A 110 -8.72 -9.65 -11.21
N THR A 111 -9.72 -8.92 -11.70
CA THR A 111 -10.40 -7.86 -10.94
C THR A 111 -11.37 -8.39 -9.88
N ASP A 112 -11.69 -9.68 -9.88
CA ASP A 112 -12.51 -10.32 -8.86
C ASP A 112 -11.67 -10.82 -7.67
N ALA A 113 -10.34 -10.91 -7.84
CA ALA A 113 -9.41 -11.25 -6.77
C ALA A 113 -9.20 -10.07 -5.79
N ILE A 114 -8.91 -10.36 -4.53
CA ILE A 114 -8.46 -9.35 -3.56
C ILE A 114 -7.11 -8.78 -4.04
N PHE A 115 -7.01 -7.47 -4.19
CA PHE A 115 -5.73 -6.80 -4.45
C PHE A 115 -5.00 -6.56 -3.13
N ASN A 116 -3.98 -7.37 -2.89
CA ASN A 116 -3.11 -7.32 -1.73
C ASN A 116 -1.81 -6.59 -2.11
N VAL A 117 -1.60 -5.39 -1.59
CA VAL A 117 -0.63 -4.44 -2.12
C VAL A 117 0.48 -4.16 -1.12
N GLN A 118 1.73 -4.29 -1.56
CA GLN A 118 2.90 -3.83 -0.80
C GLN A 118 3.79 -2.95 -1.68
N VAL A 119 3.51 -1.65 -1.70
CA VAL A 119 4.16 -0.67 -2.57
C VAL A 119 4.93 0.35 -1.73
N LYS A 120 6.23 0.14 -1.64
CA LYS A 120 7.19 0.96 -0.88
C LYS A 120 8.61 0.62 -1.31
N ARG A 121 9.58 1.52 -1.06
CA ARG A 121 10.99 1.22 -1.33
C ARG A 121 11.37 -0.10 -0.69
N LEU A 122 12.13 -0.92 -1.41
CA LEU A 122 12.56 -2.20 -0.88
C LEU A 122 13.65 -2.01 0.17
N HIS A 123 13.39 -2.56 1.36
CA HIS A 123 14.33 -2.55 2.47
C HIS A 123 14.03 -3.71 3.42
N GLU A 124 15.07 -4.32 4.02
CA GLU A 124 14.90 -5.48 4.91
C GLU A 124 13.94 -5.19 6.06
N TYR A 125 14.01 -4.00 6.70
CA TYR A 125 13.11 -3.67 7.80
C TYR A 125 11.63 -3.50 7.39
N LYS A 126 11.33 -3.26 6.10
CA LYS A 126 9.96 -3.19 5.57
C LYS A 126 9.35 -4.56 5.34
N ARG A 127 10.18 -5.60 5.41
CA ARG A 127 9.84 -7.02 5.41
C ARG A 127 9.06 -7.51 4.19
N GLN A 128 9.36 -6.98 2.99
CA GLN A 128 8.81 -7.54 1.75
C GLN A 128 9.13 -9.04 1.64
N LEU A 129 10.29 -9.47 2.12
CA LEU A 129 10.64 -10.90 2.15
C LEU A 129 9.66 -11.72 3.01
N LEU A 130 9.15 -11.18 4.13
CA LEU A 130 8.14 -11.87 4.93
C LEU A 130 6.85 -12.08 4.15
N ASN A 131 6.43 -11.08 3.36
CA ASN A 131 5.26 -11.22 2.47
C ASN A 131 5.51 -12.26 1.37
N VAL A 132 6.72 -12.32 0.81
CA VAL A 132 7.11 -13.37 -0.14
C VAL A 132 7.02 -14.76 0.48
N LEU A 133 7.49 -14.95 1.71
CA LEU A 133 7.37 -16.21 2.44
C LEU A 133 5.91 -16.61 2.70
N HIS A 134 5.06 -15.64 3.00
CA HIS A 134 3.62 -15.86 3.12
C HIS A 134 3.02 -16.34 1.79
N ILE A 135 3.37 -15.71 0.67
CA ILE A 135 2.90 -16.12 -0.66
C ILE A 135 3.37 -17.53 -1.01
N ILE A 136 4.63 -17.87 -0.68
CA ILE A 136 5.15 -19.24 -0.85
C ILE A 136 4.33 -20.24 -0.04
N SER A 137 3.97 -19.91 1.21
CA SER A 137 3.12 -20.75 2.03
C SER A 137 1.72 -20.95 1.42
N LEU A 138 1.10 -19.91 0.88
CA LEU A 138 -0.19 -20.03 0.19
C LEU A 138 -0.06 -20.89 -1.08
N TYR A 139 1.02 -20.71 -1.83
CA TYR A 139 1.30 -21.53 -3.01
C TYR A 139 1.45 -23.01 -2.66
N GLN A 140 2.19 -23.33 -1.59
CA GLN A 140 2.34 -24.72 -1.12
C GLN A 140 0.99 -25.32 -0.68
N GLN A 141 0.16 -24.57 0.04
CA GLN A 141 -1.18 -25.02 0.42
C GLN A 141 -2.04 -25.35 -0.80
N LEU A 142 -1.99 -24.52 -1.86
CA LEU A 142 -2.69 -24.80 -3.11
C LEU A 142 -2.14 -26.02 -3.86
N GLN A 143 -0.82 -26.29 -3.74
CA GLN A 143 -0.23 -27.53 -4.31
C GLN A 143 -0.67 -28.77 -3.54
N ASP A 144 -0.76 -28.68 -2.21
CA ASP A 144 -1.16 -29.81 -1.35
C ASP A 144 -2.67 -30.10 -1.45
N ASP A 145 -3.51 -29.06 -1.60
CA ASP A 145 -4.96 -29.16 -1.76
C ASP A 145 -5.47 -28.18 -2.84
N PRO A 146 -5.42 -28.58 -4.13
CA PRO A 146 -5.87 -27.74 -5.23
C PRO A 146 -7.34 -27.32 -5.16
N ASP A 147 -8.19 -28.09 -4.49
CA ASP A 147 -9.63 -27.87 -4.40
C ASP A 147 -10.06 -27.12 -3.13
N MET A 148 -9.10 -26.71 -2.30
CA MET A 148 -9.38 -25.92 -1.09
C MET A 148 -10.24 -24.69 -1.39
N ASP A 149 -11.09 -24.29 -0.46
CA ASP A 149 -11.84 -23.04 -0.51
C ASP A 149 -10.85 -21.84 -0.36
N PHE A 150 -10.44 -21.31 -1.50
CA PHE A 150 -9.45 -20.25 -1.57
C PHE A 150 -10.04 -19.00 -2.23
N ARG A 151 -10.16 -17.93 -1.45
CA ARG A 151 -10.58 -16.65 -2.01
C ARG A 151 -9.48 -16.08 -2.90
N PRO A 152 -9.77 -15.80 -4.20
CA PRO A 152 -8.78 -15.31 -5.14
C PRO A 152 -8.02 -14.07 -4.64
N GLN A 153 -6.69 -14.08 -4.78
CA GLN A 153 -5.81 -12.98 -4.37
C GLN A 153 -4.78 -12.65 -5.46
N THR A 154 -4.57 -11.36 -5.68
CA THR A 154 -3.47 -10.83 -6.49
C THR A 154 -2.54 -10.02 -5.60
N PHE A 155 -1.31 -10.48 -5.42
CA PHE A 155 -0.27 -9.77 -4.69
C PHE A 155 0.47 -8.80 -5.62
N LEU A 156 0.35 -7.52 -5.33
CA LEU A 156 0.93 -6.44 -6.12
C LEU A 156 2.11 -5.82 -5.35
N PHE A 157 3.31 -6.03 -5.87
CA PHE A 157 4.52 -5.38 -5.36
C PHE A 157 4.88 -4.19 -6.23
N GLY A 158 5.34 -3.11 -5.61
CA GLY A 158 5.94 -1.98 -6.30
C GLY A 158 7.08 -1.43 -5.45
N ALA A 159 8.31 -1.54 -5.94
CA ALA A 159 9.48 -1.18 -5.16
C ALA A 159 10.61 -0.66 -6.04
N LYS A 160 11.50 0.13 -5.43
CA LYS A 160 12.80 0.52 -5.98
C LYS A 160 13.86 0.21 -4.94
N ALA A 161 14.95 -0.40 -5.35
CA ALA A 161 16.13 -0.64 -4.51
C ALA A 161 17.20 0.41 -4.78
N ALA A 162 17.97 0.77 -3.74
CA ALA A 162 19.16 1.58 -3.93
C ALA A 162 20.19 0.81 -4.79
N PRO A 163 20.97 1.47 -5.66
CA PRO A 163 21.88 0.81 -6.60
C PRO A 163 22.87 -0.16 -5.96
N GLY A 164 23.42 0.17 -4.79
CA GLY A 164 24.36 -0.67 -4.04
C GLY A 164 23.72 -1.71 -3.11
N TYR A 165 22.39 -1.74 -2.98
CA TYR A 165 21.73 -2.62 -2.02
C TYR A 165 21.48 -4.01 -2.61
N ALA A 166 22.50 -4.87 -2.56
CA ALA A 166 22.48 -6.20 -3.19
C ALA A 166 21.36 -7.10 -2.67
N VAL A 167 21.08 -7.10 -1.35
CA VAL A 167 20.01 -7.92 -0.74
C VAL A 167 18.64 -7.48 -1.26
N ALA A 168 18.38 -6.18 -1.33
CA ALA A 168 17.12 -5.65 -1.88
C ALA A 168 16.90 -6.09 -3.34
N LYS A 169 17.95 -6.05 -4.16
CA LYS A 169 17.88 -6.52 -5.56
C LYS A 169 17.58 -8.02 -5.66
N ARG A 170 18.18 -8.84 -4.76
CA ARG A 170 17.89 -10.29 -4.69
C ARG A 170 16.43 -10.55 -4.30
N ILE A 171 15.86 -9.76 -3.38
CA ILE A 171 14.45 -9.89 -3.01
C ILE A 171 13.54 -9.53 -4.20
N ILE A 172 13.84 -8.47 -4.96
CA ILE A 172 13.09 -8.14 -6.20
C ILE A 172 13.17 -9.30 -7.19
N ARG A 173 14.37 -9.88 -7.39
CA ARG A 173 14.54 -11.06 -8.25
C ARG A 173 13.70 -12.24 -7.77
N LEU A 174 13.70 -12.51 -6.47
CA LEU A 174 12.90 -13.59 -5.87
C LEU A 174 11.40 -13.38 -6.13
N ILE A 175 10.89 -12.15 -5.95
CA ILE A 175 9.48 -11.81 -6.24
C ILE A 175 9.15 -12.12 -7.71
N ASN A 176 10.01 -11.71 -8.65
CA ASN A 176 9.75 -11.96 -10.07
C ASN A 176 9.84 -13.47 -10.41
N SER A 177 10.83 -14.19 -9.88
CA SER A 177 10.91 -15.64 -10.09
C SER A 177 9.72 -16.39 -9.52
N LEU A 178 9.21 -15.97 -8.35
CA LEU A 178 8.00 -16.53 -7.75
C LEU A 178 6.77 -16.18 -8.58
N ALA A 179 6.70 -14.96 -9.13
CA ALA A 179 5.63 -14.53 -10.01
C ALA A 179 5.59 -15.39 -11.28
N ASP A 180 6.75 -15.62 -11.92
CA ASP A 180 6.85 -16.47 -13.11
C ASP A 180 6.35 -17.89 -12.82
N GLN A 181 6.73 -18.47 -11.69
CA GLN A 181 6.33 -19.81 -11.27
C GLN A 181 4.81 -19.89 -10.99
N ILE A 182 4.29 -19.02 -10.14
CA ILE A 182 2.88 -19.03 -9.71
C ILE A 182 1.94 -18.71 -10.88
N ASN A 183 2.28 -17.68 -11.68
CA ASN A 183 1.39 -17.22 -12.75
C ASN A 183 1.35 -18.18 -13.94
N SER A 184 2.34 -19.08 -14.08
CA SER A 184 2.35 -20.14 -15.10
C SER A 184 1.72 -21.46 -14.61
N ASP A 185 1.49 -21.61 -13.32
CA ASP A 185 0.95 -22.84 -12.72
C ASP A 185 -0.58 -22.94 -12.90
N PRO A 186 -1.08 -23.98 -13.56
CA PRO A 186 -2.54 -24.19 -13.75
C PRO A 186 -3.33 -24.27 -12.44
N ILE A 187 -2.74 -24.78 -11.34
CA ILE A 187 -3.37 -24.88 -10.02
C ILE A 187 -3.68 -23.49 -9.45
N CYS A 188 -2.79 -22.52 -9.73
CA CYS A 188 -2.93 -21.14 -9.26
C CYS A 188 -3.87 -20.30 -10.12
N ARG A 189 -4.25 -20.79 -11.31
CA ARG A 189 -5.10 -20.03 -12.24
C ARG A 189 -6.37 -19.58 -11.53
N ASP A 190 -6.67 -18.28 -11.67
CA ASP A 190 -7.83 -17.62 -11.07
C ASP A 190 -7.86 -17.60 -9.53
N LYS A 191 -6.87 -18.17 -8.85
CA LYS A 191 -6.75 -18.24 -7.39
C LYS A 191 -5.66 -17.29 -6.87
N LEU A 192 -4.43 -17.51 -7.30
CA LEU A 192 -3.26 -16.78 -6.78
C LEU A 192 -2.44 -16.17 -7.92
N GLN A 193 -2.22 -14.88 -7.86
CA GLN A 193 -1.40 -14.14 -8.83
C GLN A 193 -0.38 -13.28 -8.08
N VAL A 194 0.83 -13.18 -8.63
CA VAL A 194 1.88 -12.30 -8.10
C VAL A 194 2.37 -11.38 -9.22
N VAL A 195 2.43 -10.09 -8.96
CA VAL A 195 2.84 -9.08 -9.93
C VAL A 195 3.82 -8.10 -9.30
N PHE A 196 4.93 -7.86 -9.99
CA PHE A 196 5.84 -6.77 -9.65
C PHE A 196 5.63 -5.60 -10.61
N LEU A 197 5.14 -4.48 -10.08
CA LEU A 197 4.88 -3.26 -10.84
C LEU A 197 6.17 -2.45 -10.98
N GLU A 198 6.60 -2.25 -12.23
CA GLU A 198 7.82 -1.50 -12.52
C GLU A 198 7.64 -0.01 -12.29
N ASN A 199 8.74 0.65 -11.90
CA ASN A 199 8.81 2.10 -11.75
C ASN A 199 7.69 2.71 -10.88
N TYR A 200 7.39 2.07 -9.72
CA TYR A 200 6.42 2.59 -8.77
C TYR A 200 6.68 4.05 -8.42
N ARG A 201 5.66 4.89 -8.52
CA ARG A 201 5.68 6.32 -8.28
C ARG A 201 4.32 6.83 -7.83
N VAL A 202 4.24 8.09 -7.40
CA VAL A 202 3.02 8.72 -6.88
C VAL A 202 1.84 8.61 -7.87
N SER A 203 2.06 8.87 -9.15
CA SER A 203 0.98 8.76 -10.15
C SER A 203 0.43 7.34 -10.33
N MET A 204 1.25 6.30 -10.07
CA MET A 204 0.76 4.93 -9.99
C MET A 204 0.00 4.69 -8.67
N ALA A 205 0.49 5.23 -7.56
CA ALA A 205 -0.18 5.13 -6.27
C ALA A 205 -1.59 5.70 -6.32
N GLU A 206 -1.79 6.81 -7.01
CA GLU A 206 -3.09 7.47 -7.18
C GLU A 206 -4.16 6.58 -7.83
N MET A 207 -3.75 5.64 -8.69
CA MET A 207 -4.66 4.67 -9.30
C MET A 207 -4.74 3.36 -8.51
N LEU A 208 -3.62 2.93 -7.93
CA LEU A 208 -3.53 1.64 -7.24
C LEU A 208 -4.21 1.68 -5.86
N MET A 209 -4.04 2.78 -5.09
CA MET A 209 -4.61 2.86 -3.74
C MET A 209 -6.14 2.72 -3.72
N PRO A 210 -6.90 3.44 -4.59
CA PRO A 210 -8.35 3.23 -4.69
C PRO A 210 -8.76 1.82 -5.12
N ALA A 211 -7.91 1.13 -5.88
CA ALA A 211 -8.15 -0.23 -6.37
C ALA A 211 -7.83 -1.33 -5.35
N SER A 212 -7.07 -1.03 -4.30
CA SER A 212 -6.59 -2.02 -3.32
C SER A 212 -7.63 -2.33 -2.26
N GLU A 213 -7.70 -3.58 -1.81
CA GLU A 213 -8.42 -3.98 -0.60
C GLU A 213 -7.48 -4.08 0.60
N VAL A 214 -6.27 -4.59 0.41
CA VAL A 214 -5.30 -4.80 1.49
C VAL A 214 -4.01 -4.04 1.19
N SER A 215 -3.58 -3.20 2.13
CA SER A 215 -2.28 -2.53 2.12
C SER A 215 -1.37 -3.14 3.19
N GLN A 216 -0.28 -3.78 2.77
CA GLN A 216 0.66 -4.44 3.67
C GLN A 216 1.54 -3.44 4.42
N GLN A 217 1.30 -3.29 5.72
CA GLN A 217 2.04 -2.41 6.62
C GLN A 217 2.73 -3.24 7.71
N ILE A 218 3.71 -4.05 7.29
CA ILE A 218 4.34 -5.09 8.11
C ILE A 218 5.81 -4.79 8.46
N SER A 219 6.23 -3.54 8.43
CA SER A 219 7.59 -3.14 8.83
C SER A 219 7.92 -3.56 10.27
N THR A 220 9.19 -3.78 10.56
CA THR A 220 9.64 -4.05 11.93
C THR A 220 9.20 -2.93 12.87
N ALA A 221 8.63 -3.28 14.01
CA ALA A 221 8.16 -2.31 14.99
C ALA A 221 9.27 -1.33 15.38
N GLY A 222 8.92 -0.05 15.48
CA GLY A 222 9.85 1.02 15.83
C GLY A 222 10.86 1.42 14.74
N LYS A 223 10.78 0.85 13.54
CA LYS A 223 11.71 1.14 12.44
C LYS A 223 11.10 2.02 11.33
N GLU A 224 9.80 2.09 11.21
CA GLU A 224 9.13 2.92 10.21
C GLU A 224 8.26 3.98 10.89
N ALA A 225 8.54 5.23 10.57
CA ALA A 225 7.64 6.34 10.85
C ALA A 225 6.44 6.28 9.89
N SER A 226 5.50 7.23 9.96
CA SER A 226 4.35 7.29 9.05
C SER A 226 4.81 7.23 7.59
N GLY A 227 4.34 6.22 6.84
CA GLY A 227 4.58 6.06 5.41
C GLY A 227 3.35 6.43 4.59
N THR A 228 3.56 6.70 3.29
CA THR A 228 2.49 7.07 2.34
C THR A 228 1.37 6.03 2.28
N GLY A 229 1.69 4.75 2.47
CA GLY A 229 0.69 3.67 2.45
C GLY A 229 -0.33 3.71 3.60
N ASN A 230 -0.09 4.53 4.63
CA ASN A 230 -1.03 4.72 5.74
C ASN A 230 -1.96 5.92 5.52
N MET A 231 -1.76 6.65 4.46
CA MET A 231 -2.54 7.83 4.09
C MET A 231 -3.69 7.48 3.18
#